data_2b747cc7e2909f862b1d03d24b3674e8
#
_entry.id   2b747cc7e2909f862b1d03d24b3674e8
#
_cell.length_a   1.000
_cell.length_b   1.000
_cell.length_c   1.000
_cell.angle_alpha   90.00
_cell.angle_beta   90.00
_cell.angle_gamma   90.00
#
_symmetry.space_group_name_H-M   'P 1'
#
loop_
_entity.id
_entity.type
_entity.pdbx_description
1 polymer ?
#
loop_
_entity_poly.entity_id
_entity_poly.type
_entity_poly.pdbx_seq_one_letter_code
_entity_poly.pdbx_strand_id
1 'polypeptide(L)'
;YKGLNSFVLRQISSKVNTMVFSMTVICLMLFVTICVFSSSLSIKNSMTANLVELAPVDVELSKTRNISEEYAYETGYSEVLRQDSFRSIEESLNLVDFDVNHYFKDITTVYTYVSDDFTFEDTLGSAASTIKSEYPIFTYHAPEEIMKLSDYNKVARLYGNTKYALNSNE
;
A
#
# COMPACT_ATOMS: atom_id res chain seq x y z
N TYR A 1 -68.22 -10.13 -33.72
CA TYR A 1 -67.61 -9.28 -32.64
C TYR A 1 -66.69 -10.04 -31.68
N LYS A 2 -66.76 -11.37 -31.52
CA LYS A 2 -65.85 -12.15 -30.62
C LYS A 2 -64.36 -12.15 -31.04
N GLY A 3 -64.05 -12.00 -32.33
CA GLY A 3 -62.66 -11.98 -32.80
C GLY A 3 -61.90 -10.69 -32.50
N LEU A 4 -62.58 -9.56 -32.47
CA LEU A 4 -61.95 -8.24 -32.24
C LEU A 4 -61.48 -8.10 -30.78
N ASN A 5 -62.22 -8.58 -29.84
CA ASN A 5 -61.87 -8.54 -28.41
C ASN A 5 -60.64 -9.42 -28.10
N SER A 6 -60.53 -10.59 -28.78
CA SER A 6 -59.38 -11.47 -28.63
C SER A 6 -58.11 -10.85 -29.23
N PHE A 7 -58.21 -10.13 -30.32
CA PHE A 7 -57.11 -9.42 -30.94
C PHE A 7 -56.60 -8.27 -30.07
N VAL A 8 -57.51 -7.44 -29.55
CA VAL A 8 -57.20 -6.33 -28.66
C VAL A 8 -56.55 -6.82 -27.37
N LEU A 9 -57.09 -7.89 -26.74
CA LEU A 9 -56.48 -8.49 -25.55
C LEU A 9 -55.08 -8.99 -25.80
N ARG A 10 -54.82 -9.64 -26.92
CA ARG A 10 -53.50 -10.14 -27.30
C ARG A 10 -52.48 -9.00 -27.54
N GLN A 11 -52.95 -7.88 -28.13
CA GLN A 11 -52.11 -6.70 -28.37
C GLN A 11 -51.76 -5.98 -27.06
N ILE A 12 -52.70 -5.86 -26.15
CA ILE A 12 -52.51 -5.29 -24.80
C ILE A 12 -51.52 -6.17 -24.00
N SER A 13 -51.75 -7.48 -23.98
CA SER A 13 -50.87 -8.43 -23.26
C SER A 13 -49.46 -8.39 -23.79
N SER A 14 -49.24 -8.31 -25.10
CA SER A 14 -47.92 -8.18 -25.71
C SER A 14 -47.21 -6.87 -25.33
N LYS A 15 -47.94 -5.75 -25.37
CA LYS A 15 -47.39 -4.45 -24.94
C LYS A 15 -47.03 -4.42 -23.45
N VAL A 16 -47.90 -4.96 -22.58
CA VAL A 16 -47.64 -5.03 -21.14
C VAL A 16 -46.42 -5.90 -20.85
N ASN A 17 -46.28 -7.03 -21.50
CA ASN A 17 -45.12 -7.91 -21.32
C ASN A 17 -43.80 -7.26 -21.75
N THR A 18 -43.82 -6.53 -22.87
CA THR A 18 -42.64 -5.76 -23.35
C THR A 18 -42.31 -4.61 -22.41
N MET A 19 -43.30 -3.90 -21.86
CA MET A 19 -43.07 -2.82 -20.88
C MET A 19 -42.48 -3.35 -19.58
N VAL A 20 -43.01 -4.47 -19.05
CA VAL A 20 -42.51 -5.13 -17.84
C VAL A 20 -41.05 -5.56 -18.04
N PHE A 21 -40.74 -6.21 -19.15
CA PHE A 21 -39.39 -6.61 -19.46
C PHE A 21 -38.43 -5.41 -19.54
N SER A 22 -38.81 -4.34 -20.26
CA SER A 22 -38.00 -3.13 -20.35
C SER A 22 -37.75 -2.50 -19.00
N MET A 23 -38.80 -2.40 -18.16
CA MET A 23 -38.70 -1.83 -16.83
C MET A 23 -37.80 -2.67 -15.91
N THR A 24 -37.88 -4.00 -16.00
CA THR A 24 -37.00 -4.91 -15.28
C THR A 24 -35.54 -4.73 -15.65
N VAL A 25 -35.23 -4.61 -16.95
CA VAL A 25 -33.86 -4.36 -17.43
C VAL A 25 -33.31 -3.03 -16.90
N ILE A 26 -34.14 -1.96 -16.94
CA ILE A 26 -33.73 -0.64 -16.41
C ILE A 26 -33.48 -0.72 -14.92
N CYS A 27 -34.34 -1.35 -14.13
CA CYS A 27 -34.17 -1.53 -12.69
C CYS A 27 -32.90 -2.32 -12.38
N LEU A 28 -32.60 -3.37 -13.15
CA LEU A 28 -31.41 -4.20 -12.98
C LEU A 28 -30.14 -3.41 -13.30
N MET A 29 -30.16 -2.61 -14.37
CA MET A 29 -29.06 -1.72 -14.74
C MET A 29 -28.78 -0.68 -13.64
N LEU A 30 -29.84 -0.05 -13.11
CA LEU A 30 -29.72 0.91 -12.02
C LEU A 30 -29.14 0.24 -10.74
N PHE A 31 -29.64 -0.95 -10.42
CA PHE A 31 -29.13 -1.72 -9.28
C PHE A 31 -27.63 -2.02 -9.41
N VAL A 32 -27.20 -2.55 -10.55
CA VAL A 32 -25.79 -2.85 -10.80
C VAL A 32 -24.95 -1.56 -10.71
N THR A 33 -25.44 -0.47 -11.30
CA THR A 33 -24.73 0.82 -11.25
C THR A 33 -24.51 1.31 -9.82
N ILE A 34 -25.55 1.23 -8.99
CA ILE A 34 -25.49 1.63 -7.57
C ILE A 34 -24.52 0.72 -6.81
N CYS A 35 -24.56 -0.59 -7.03
CA CYS A 35 -23.65 -1.53 -6.39
C CYS A 35 -22.19 -1.26 -6.75
N VAL A 36 -21.87 -1.07 -8.03
CA VAL A 36 -20.52 -0.76 -8.51
C VAL A 36 -20.04 0.57 -7.96
N PHE A 37 -20.88 1.60 -7.98
CA PHE A 37 -20.53 2.91 -7.45
C PHE A 37 -20.27 2.86 -5.93
N SER A 38 -21.12 2.20 -5.17
CA SER A 38 -20.96 2.05 -3.72
C SER A 38 -19.70 1.28 -3.37
N SER A 39 -19.40 0.19 -4.10
CA SER A 39 -18.18 -0.58 -3.91
C SER A 39 -16.92 0.24 -4.23
N SER A 40 -16.93 0.99 -5.31
CA SER A 40 -15.82 1.86 -5.70
C SER A 40 -15.56 2.95 -4.66
N LEU A 41 -16.61 3.55 -4.11
CA LEU A 41 -16.50 4.58 -3.08
C LEU A 41 -15.95 3.99 -1.76
N SER A 42 -16.40 2.79 -1.39
CA SER A 42 -15.92 2.07 -0.21
C SER A 42 -14.44 1.74 -0.32
N ILE A 43 -13.99 1.20 -1.46
CA ILE A 43 -12.58 0.89 -1.72
C ILE A 43 -11.74 2.16 -1.66
N LYS A 44 -12.17 3.23 -2.34
CA LYS A 44 -11.47 4.51 -2.31
C LYS A 44 -11.29 5.03 -0.88
N ASN A 45 -12.35 5.03 -0.09
CA ASN A 45 -12.30 5.53 1.29
C ASN A 45 -11.38 4.66 2.17
N SER A 46 -11.45 3.33 2.02
CA SER A 46 -10.57 2.41 2.74
C SER A 46 -9.10 2.60 2.36
N MET A 47 -8.79 2.72 1.08
CA MET A 47 -7.42 2.97 0.61
C MET A 47 -6.89 4.33 1.09
N THR A 48 -7.71 5.38 1.03
CA THR A 48 -7.30 6.71 1.49
C THR A 48 -7.04 6.73 3.00
N ALA A 49 -7.90 6.10 3.80
CA ALA A 49 -7.71 6.00 5.24
C ALA A 49 -6.42 5.24 5.60
N ASN A 50 -6.20 4.10 4.95
CA ASN A 50 -4.98 3.31 5.15
C ASN A 50 -3.71 4.07 4.73
N LEU A 51 -3.74 4.81 3.61
CA LEU A 51 -2.60 5.61 3.17
C LEU A 51 -2.25 6.72 4.16
N VAL A 52 -3.24 7.42 4.70
CA VAL A 52 -3.00 8.48 5.71
C VAL A 52 -2.43 7.90 7.00
N GLU A 53 -2.84 6.68 7.39
CA GLU A 53 -2.34 6.02 8.59
C GLU A 53 -0.95 5.43 8.40
N LEU A 54 -0.69 4.77 7.26
CA LEU A 54 0.56 4.05 6.99
C LEU A 54 1.68 4.96 6.45
N ALA A 55 1.34 5.99 5.70
CA ALA A 55 2.28 6.90 5.09
C ALA A 55 1.80 8.36 5.23
N PRO A 56 1.84 8.94 6.45
CA PRO A 56 1.38 10.30 6.72
C PRO A 56 2.37 11.38 6.23
N VAL A 57 3.30 11.02 5.35
CA VAL A 57 4.27 11.93 4.72
C VAL A 57 3.94 12.11 3.24
N ASP A 58 4.19 13.30 2.72
CA ASP A 58 3.92 13.62 1.31
C ASP A 58 4.86 12.87 0.36
N VAL A 59 6.12 12.66 0.77
CA VAL A 59 7.14 11.98 -0.03
C VAL A 59 8.06 11.17 0.87
N GLU A 60 8.31 9.94 0.47
CA GLU A 60 9.35 9.08 1.02
C GLU A 60 10.34 8.71 -0.09
N LEU A 61 11.63 8.89 0.19
CA LEU A 61 12.71 8.51 -0.72
C LEU A 61 13.60 7.50 0.01
N SER A 62 13.81 6.35 -0.60
CA SER A 62 14.71 5.32 -0.09
C SER A 62 15.88 5.09 -1.03
N LYS A 63 17.02 4.72 -0.48
CA LYS A 63 18.23 4.46 -1.22
C LYS A 63 19.09 3.44 -0.48
N THR A 64 19.49 2.38 -1.17
CA THR A 64 20.49 1.43 -0.67
C THR A 64 21.86 2.09 -0.60
N ARG A 65 22.52 2.01 0.55
CA ARG A 65 23.84 2.60 0.76
C ARG A 65 24.94 1.56 0.84
N ASN A 66 26.16 1.99 0.53
CA ASN A 66 27.39 1.22 0.66
C ASN A 66 27.34 -0.11 -0.12
N ILE A 67 26.87 -0.06 -1.36
CA ILE A 67 26.81 -1.23 -2.23
C ILE A 67 28.22 -1.72 -2.51
N SER A 68 28.55 -2.96 -2.11
CA SER A 68 29.82 -3.61 -2.40
C SER A 68 29.95 -3.95 -3.89
N GLU A 69 31.18 -4.19 -4.36
CA GLU A 69 31.41 -4.64 -5.75
C GLU A 69 30.75 -6.00 -6.01
N GLU A 70 30.85 -6.91 -5.06
CA GLU A 70 30.25 -8.24 -5.14
C GLU A 70 28.72 -8.16 -5.27
N TYR A 71 28.07 -7.41 -4.39
CA TYR A 71 26.63 -7.22 -4.42
C TYR A 71 26.15 -6.51 -5.72
N ALA A 72 26.91 -5.51 -6.19
CA ALA A 72 26.62 -4.82 -7.44
C ALA A 72 26.71 -5.77 -8.64
N TYR A 73 27.71 -6.66 -8.65
CA TYR A 73 27.89 -7.65 -9.71
C TYR A 73 26.72 -8.68 -9.71
N GLU A 74 26.35 -9.20 -8.55
CA GLU A 74 25.28 -10.19 -8.42
C GLU A 74 23.90 -9.63 -8.78
N THR A 75 23.64 -8.38 -8.42
CA THR A 75 22.33 -7.73 -8.63
C THR A 75 22.23 -6.95 -9.93
N GLY A 76 23.33 -6.80 -10.68
CA GLY A 76 23.37 -6.07 -11.95
C GLY A 76 23.33 -4.54 -11.78
N TYR A 77 23.70 -4.00 -10.62
CA TYR A 77 23.82 -2.57 -10.43
C TYR A 77 24.96 -2.00 -11.27
N SER A 78 24.71 -0.86 -11.93
CA SER A 78 25.76 -0.15 -12.67
C SER A 78 26.78 0.47 -11.72
N GLU A 79 28.03 0.66 -12.19
CA GLU A 79 29.08 1.32 -11.42
C GLU A 79 28.67 2.74 -10.99
N VAL A 80 27.88 3.44 -11.79
CA VAL A 80 27.36 4.77 -11.47
C VAL A 80 26.44 4.71 -10.24
N LEU A 81 25.54 3.74 -10.18
CA LEU A 81 24.63 3.53 -9.02
C LEU A 81 25.43 3.10 -7.79
N ARG A 82 26.43 2.24 -7.97
CA ARG A 82 27.31 1.82 -6.89
C ARG A 82 28.07 3.03 -6.29
N GLN A 83 28.68 3.87 -7.11
CA GLN A 83 29.35 5.06 -6.63
C GLN A 83 28.40 6.06 -5.98
N ASP A 84 27.21 6.24 -6.54
CA ASP A 84 26.19 7.09 -5.90
C ASP A 84 25.74 6.52 -4.54
N SER A 85 25.77 5.21 -4.33
CA SER A 85 25.36 4.57 -3.07
C SER A 85 26.18 5.03 -1.84
N PHE A 86 27.38 5.57 -2.05
CA PHE A 86 28.21 6.12 -0.96
C PHE A 86 27.80 7.55 -0.55
N ARG A 87 26.98 8.22 -1.36
CA ARG A 87 26.45 9.55 -1.05
C ARG A 87 25.14 9.45 -0.28
N SER A 88 24.84 10.46 0.52
CA SER A 88 23.50 10.62 1.11
C SER A 88 22.46 10.93 0.03
N ILE A 89 21.17 10.78 0.35
CA ILE A 89 20.07 11.17 -0.56
C ILE A 89 20.17 12.67 -0.87
N GLU A 90 20.44 13.49 0.13
CA GLU A 90 20.57 14.95 0.00
C GLU A 90 21.70 15.32 -0.93
N GLU A 91 22.89 14.70 -0.77
CA GLU A 91 24.01 14.91 -1.68
C GLU A 91 23.69 14.50 -3.12
N SER A 92 22.97 13.39 -3.32
CA SER A 92 22.56 12.94 -4.65
C SER A 92 21.57 13.90 -5.31
N LEU A 93 20.63 14.46 -4.53
CA LEU A 93 19.67 15.44 -5.02
C LEU A 93 20.32 16.78 -5.35
N ASN A 94 21.32 17.20 -4.58
CA ASN A 94 22.08 18.42 -4.86
C ASN A 94 22.89 18.33 -6.18
N LEU A 95 23.29 17.13 -6.61
CA LEU A 95 23.96 16.95 -7.91
C LEU A 95 23.06 17.27 -9.12
N VAL A 96 21.73 17.25 -8.93
CA VAL A 96 20.76 17.59 -9.96
C VAL A 96 20.06 18.94 -9.68
N ASP A 97 20.71 19.79 -8.88
CA ASP A 97 20.22 21.12 -8.48
C ASP A 97 18.82 21.10 -7.80
N PHE A 98 18.51 19.99 -7.11
CA PHE A 98 17.26 19.86 -6.36
C PHE A 98 17.48 20.19 -4.88
N ASP A 99 17.09 21.40 -4.48
CA ASP A 99 17.13 21.82 -3.08
C ASP A 99 15.91 21.32 -2.31
N VAL A 100 16.10 20.29 -1.51
CA VAL A 100 15.06 19.65 -0.70
C VAL A 100 14.38 20.65 0.24
N ASN A 101 15.14 21.56 0.85
CA ASN A 101 14.62 22.52 1.83
C ASN A 101 13.72 23.61 1.20
N HIS A 102 13.81 23.78 -0.13
CA HIS A 102 12.92 24.70 -0.85
C HIS A 102 11.50 24.12 -0.99
N TYR A 103 11.39 22.80 -1.12
CA TYR A 103 10.11 22.14 -1.41
C TYR A 103 9.45 21.52 -0.19
N PHE A 104 10.22 21.11 0.82
CA PHE A 104 9.73 20.41 2.00
C PHE A 104 10.04 21.17 3.28
N LYS A 105 9.03 21.23 4.16
CA LYS A 105 9.13 21.98 5.42
C LYS A 105 9.76 21.16 6.54
N ASP A 106 9.34 19.92 6.67
CA ASP A 106 9.78 19.00 7.70
C ASP A 106 10.42 17.79 7.05
N ILE A 107 11.72 17.60 7.27
CA ILE A 107 12.53 16.55 6.67
C ILE A 107 13.15 15.71 7.79
N THR A 108 13.08 14.41 7.65
CA THR A 108 13.73 13.48 8.58
C THR A 108 14.45 12.40 7.79
N THR A 109 15.74 12.24 8.06
CA THR A 109 16.56 11.16 7.51
C THR A 109 16.78 10.10 8.57
N VAL A 110 16.51 8.86 8.20
CA VAL A 110 16.67 7.69 9.06
C VAL A 110 17.42 6.59 8.32
N TYR A 111 18.02 5.67 9.06
CA TYR A 111 18.73 4.53 8.50
C TYR A 111 18.10 3.24 8.97
N THR A 112 17.77 2.38 8.01
CA THR A 112 17.39 0.99 8.26
C THR A 112 18.58 0.08 7.91
N TYR A 113 18.68 -1.02 8.60
CA TYR A 113 19.73 -2.03 8.44
C TYR A 113 19.07 -3.37 8.23
N VAL A 114 19.55 -4.12 7.27
CA VAL A 114 19.12 -5.51 7.04
C VAL A 114 20.24 -6.42 7.53
N SER A 115 19.89 -7.47 8.23
CA SER A 115 20.82 -8.51 8.66
C SER A 115 20.23 -9.89 8.32
N ASP A 116 21.01 -10.71 7.66
CA ASP A 116 20.61 -12.09 7.35
C ASP A 116 20.50 -12.97 8.63
N ASP A 117 21.11 -12.50 9.72
CA ASP A 117 21.08 -13.19 11.02
C ASP A 117 19.80 -12.89 11.84
N PHE A 118 18.96 -11.98 11.37
CA PHE A 118 17.72 -11.60 12.05
C PHE A 118 16.53 -11.67 11.08
N THR A 119 15.64 -12.60 11.33
CA THR A 119 14.52 -12.93 10.45
C THR A 119 13.17 -12.60 11.08
N PHE A 120 12.12 -12.63 10.28
CA PHE A 120 10.74 -12.50 10.78
C PHE A 120 10.40 -13.55 11.84
N GLU A 121 10.95 -14.77 11.73
CA GLU A 121 10.78 -15.81 12.74
C GLU A 121 11.36 -15.40 14.09
N ASP A 122 12.54 -14.77 14.11
CA ASP A 122 13.19 -14.32 15.34
C ASP A 122 12.38 -13.22 16.02
N THR A 123 11.75 -12.34 15.23
CA THR A 123 10.83 -11.29 15.73
C THR A 123 9.62 -11.89 16.46
N LEU A 124 9.10 -13.03 15.98
CA LEU A 124 7.95 -13.71 16.58
C LEU A 124 8.32 -14.45 17.88
N GLY A 125 9.58 -14.78 18.09
CA GLY A 125 10.08 -15.45 19.28
C GLY A 125 9.28 -16.72 19.64
N SER A 126 8.77 -16.81 20.85
CA SER A 126 8.01 -17.99 21.31
C SER A 126 6.68 -18.20 20.59
N ALA A 127 6.13 -17.18 19.92
CA ALA A 127 4.88 -17.28 19.17
C ALA A 127 5.08 -17.89 17.77
N ALA A 128 6.31 -18.02 17.29
CA ALA A 128 6.63 -18.44 15.94
C ALA A 128 5.98 -19.77 15.54
N SER A 129 6.05 -20.78 16.42
CA SER A 129 5.49 -22.11 16.14
C SER A 129 3.97 -22.10 15.95
N THR A 130 3.26 -21.31 16.76
CA THR A 130 1.81 -21.18 16.67
C THR A 130 1.42 -20.44 15.40
N ILE A 131 2.08 -19.33 15.11
CA ILE A 131 1.79 -18.48 13.93
C ILE A 131 2.13 -19.24 12.64
N LYS A 132 3.24 -19.98 12.59
CA LYS A 132 3.57 -20.84 11.45
C LYS A 132 2.51 -21.90 11.15
N SER A 133 1.91 -22.49 12.17
CA SER A 133 0.86 -23.49 12.00
C SER A 133 -0.44 -22.87 11.48
N GLU A 134 -0.75 -21.64 11.85
CA GLU A 134 -1.96 -20.92 11.46
C GLU A 134 -1.83 -20.25 10.08
N TYR A 135 -0.64 -19.73 9.79
CA TYR A 135 -0.35 -18.99 8.55
C TYR A 135 0.85 -19.54 7.79
N PRO A 136 0.79 -20.75 7.23
CA PRO A 136 1.94 -21.42 6.61
C PRO A 136 2.47 -20.77 5.32
N ILE A 137 1.76 -19.79 4.78
CA ILE A 137 2.09 -19.11 3.52
C ILE A 137 3.09 -17.95 3.68
N PHE A 138 3.39 -17.50 4.91
CA PHE A 138 4.34 -16.42 5.12
C PHE A 138 5.80 -16.86 4.98
N THR A 139 6.65 -15.94 4.55
CA THR A 139 8.09 -16.17 4.43
C THR A 139 8.78 -15.87 5.76
N TYR A 140 8.86 -16.85 6.64
CA TYR A 140 9.39 -16.70 8.01
C TYR A 140 10.90 -16.47 8.08
N HIS A 141 11.66 -16.88 7.06
CA HIS A 141 13.10 -16.71 6.99
C HIS A 141 13.52 -15.43 6.22
N ALA A 142 12.57 -14.54 5.93
CA ALA A 142 12.90 -13.27 5.33
C ALA A 142 13.69 -12.42 6.33
N PRO A 143 14.82 -11.79 5.90
CA PRO A 143 15.52 -10.82 6.71
C PRO A 143 14.60 -9.65 7.11
N GLU A 144 14.73 -9.21 8.36
CA GLU A 144 13.97 -8.06 8.87
C GLU A 144 14.79 -6.77 8.84
N GLU A 145 14.11 -5.67 8.59
CA GLU A 145 14.72 -4.35 8.68
C GLU A 145 14.77 -3.88 10.14
N ILE A 146 15.94 -3.48 10.56
CA ILE A 146 16.20 -2.98 11.92
C ILE A 146 16.48 -1.48 11.85
N MET A 147 15.87 -0.72 12.75
CA MET A 147 16.08 0.72 12.88
C MET A 147 16.57 1.06 14.29
N LYS A 148 17.47 2.04 14.40
CA LYS A 148 17.84 2.58 15.71
C LYS A 148 16.63 3.25 16.37
N LEU A 149 16.47 3.03 17.67
CA LEU A 149 15.39 3.64 18.43
C LEU A 149 15.38 5.18 18.33
N SER A 150 16.56 5.81 18.25
CA SER A 150 16.67 7.25 18.03
C SER A 150 16.05 7.68 16.69
N ASP A 151 16.23 6.88 15.63
CA ASP A 151 15.69 7.17 14.33
C ASP A 151 14.19 6.88 14.27
N TYR A 152 13.74 5.78 14.90
CA TYR A 152 12.32 5.54 15.13
C TYR A 152 11.64 6.75 15.80
N ASN A 153 12.24 7.29 16.85
CA ASN A 153 11.68 8.44 17.59
C ASN A 153 11.65 9.74 16.77
N LYS A 154 12.53 9.90 15.76
CA LYS A 154 12.43 11.01 14.79
C LYS A 154 11.20 10.83 13.89
N VAL A 155 11.01 9.63 13.36
CA VAL A 155 9.83 9.29 12.53
C VAL A 155 8.55 9.38 13.34
N ALA A 156 8.53 8.82 14.56
CA ALA A 156 7.39 8.89 15.47
C ALA A 156 6.98 10.34 15.77
N ARG A 157 7.96 11.25 15.89
CA ARG A 157 7.67 12.69 16.04
C ARG A 157 6.99 13.28 14.82
N LEU A 158 7.46 12.91 13.62
CA LEU A 158 6.90 13.40 12.37
C LEU A 158 5.44 12.91 12.17
N TYR A 159 5.19 11.66 12.55
CA TYR A 159 3.88 11.01 12.42
C TYR A 159 2.93 11.27 13.60
N GLY A 160 3.39 11.96 14.65
CA GLY A 160 2.61 12.14 15.86
C GLY A 160 2.43 10.87 16.71
N ASN A 161 3.25 9.85 16.47
CA ASN A 161 3.22 8.57 17.17
C ASN A 161 3.94 8.62 18.53
N THR A 162 3.71 7.58 19.35
CA THR A 162 4.36 7.44 20.65
C THR A 162 5.86 7.23 20.50
N LYS A 163 6.64 7.95 21.28
CA LYS A 163 8.09 7.76 21.40
C LYS A 163 8.39 6.73 22.48
N TYR A 164 9.46 6.01 22.28
CA TYR A 164 9.95 5.01 23.25
C TYR A 164 11.32 5.39 23.78
N ALA A 165 11.59 4.95 25.01
CA ALA A 165 12.90 5.02 25.63
C ALA A 165 13.25 3.61 26.15
N LEU A 166 14.50 3.20 25.96
CA LEU A 166 15.01 1.96 26.57
C LEU A 166 15.34 2.24 28.03
N ASN A 167 15.00 1.31 28.90
CA ASN A 167 15.46 1.31 30.27
C ASN A 167 16.94 0.89 30.30
N SER A 168 17.66 1.31 31.34
CA SER A 168 19.12 1.08 31.45
C SER A 168 19.58 -0.38 31.44
N ASN A 169 18.66 -1.33 31.38
CA ASN A 169 18.92 -2.78 31.36
C ASN A 169 18.37 -3.52 30.14
N GLU A 170 17.95 -2.78 29.09
CA GLU A 170 17.45 -3.34 27.82
C GLU A 170 18.42 -3.09 26.67
#